data_3e606f62723ac580a5053adea0e7ac93
#
_entry.id   3e606f62723ac580a5053adea0e7ac93
#
_cell.length_a   1.000
_cell.length_b   1.000
_cell.length_c   1.000
_cell.angle_alpha   90.00
_cell.angle_beta   90.00
_cell.angle_gamma   90.00
#
_symmetry.space_group_name_H-M   'P 1'
#
loop_
_entity.id
_entity.type
_entity.pdbx_description
1 polymer ?
#
loop_
_entity_poly.entity_id
_entity_poly.type
_entity_poly.pdbx_seq_one_letter_code
_entity_poly.pdbx_strand_id
1 'polypeptide(L)'
;KELASRANKKGHFLNWVNLPSEQLKRVDELYAMVENFKKQTGNTKLSVMGIGGSKHTVEHMLGINGLNVRHDVVDFYSDVDSTSLNRFLYRLGDITSSNFMIASKSGSTFETKDGFLRVQQMLIDAYMAKGQSQAEAEKSAAKHFIAVTDANNEKSELRRTSIANGWLGDLFIHDDVGGRFSAFDDHALFTLIWAGMSKEDMKKMLNSAQEISELAMSEDLDLNDGLKEAIFWADAKLNGIEASVHQYMGSMFENTVYWHAQMQNESVKDTLKQVAKVPDAAISPLCTTVQKLTLTLQTNLFLH
;
A
#
# COMPACT_ATOMS: atom_id res chain seq x y z
N LYS A 1 1.49 15.89 23.11
CA LYS A 1 2.90 16.44 23.16
C LYS A 1 3.95 15.39 22.85
N GLU A 2 3.90 14.18 23.46
CA GLU A 2 4.89 13.12 23.23
C GLU A 2 4.81 12.58 21.79
N LEU A 3 3.61 12.33 21.24
CA LEU A 3 3.43 11.86 19.88
C LEU A 3 3.99 12.88 18.86
N ALA A 4 3.63 14.17 19.01
CA ALA A 4 4.15 15.24 18.16
C ALA A 4 5.69 15.39 18.27
N SER A 5 6.25 15.20 19.47
CA SER A 5 7.70 15.19 19.66
C SER A 5 8.38 13.99 19.00
N ARG A 6 7.72 12.83 18.94
CA ARG A 6 8.24 11.60 18.31
C ARG A 6 8.09 11.62 16.80
N ALA A 7 7.03 12.18 16.27
CA ALA A 7 6.77 12.25 14.83
C ALA A 7 7.91 12.92 14.04
N ASN A 8 8.62 13.85 14.67
CA ASN A 8 9.75 14.56 14.08
C ASN A 8 11.13 13.91 14.35
N LYS A 9 11.15 12.72 14.99
CA LYS A 9 12.42 12.02 15.29
C LYS A 9 12.54 10.78 14.40
N LYS A 10 13.65 10.67 13.67
CA LYS A 10 13.97 9.47 12.89
C LYS A 10 14.01 8.21 13.75
N GLY A 11 13.56 7.09 13.19
CA GLY A 11 13.58 5.78 13.83
C GLY A 11 12.37 5.46 14.71
N HIS A 12 11.37 6.34 14.80
CA HIS A 12 10.14 6.11 15.54
C HIS A 12 8.98 5.60 14.68
N PHE A 13 9.13 5.58 13.35
CA PHE A 13 8.11 5.15 12.38
C PHE A 13 6.77 5.90 12.51
N LEU A 14 6.81 7.18 12.89
CA LEU A 14 5.65 8.04 13.09
C LEU A 14 5.52 9.15 12.04
N ASN A 15 6.38 9.16 11.01
CA ASN A 15 6.34 10.23 9.99
C ASN A 15 5.04 10.19 9.13
N TRP A 16 4.27 9.11 9.20
CA TRP A 16 2.98 9.01 8.52
C TRP A 16 1.99 10.13 8.90
N VAL A 17 2.11 10.72 10.08
CA VAL A 17 1.26 11.86 10.51
C VAL A 17 1.55 13.14 9.73
N ASN A 18 2.75 13.27 9.16
CA ASN A 18 3.18 14.44 8.39
C ASN A 18 2.93 14.26 6.88
N LEU A 19 2.71 13.01 6.42
CA LEU A 19 2.55 12.71 4.99
C LEU A 19 1.49 13.58 4.30
N PRO A 20 0.29 13.81 4.85
CA PRO A 20 -0.69 14.64 4.15
C PRO A 20 -0.16 16.02 3.82
N SER A 21 0.50 16.70 4.76
CA SER A 21 1.07 18.04 4.56
C SER A 21 2.31 18.06 3.63
N GLU A 22 3.11 17.01 3.67
CA GLU A 22 4.26 16.84 2.77
C GLU A 22 3.79 16.59 1.33
N GLN A 23 2.82 15.72 1.16
CA GLN A 23 2.28 15.36 -0.16
C GLN A 23 1.47 16.50 -0.81
N LEU A 24 0.81 17.36 -0.04
CA LEU A 24 0.17 18.57 -0.57
C LEU A 24 1.14 19.42 -1.39
N LYS A 25 2.41 19.49 -0.98
CA LYS A 25 3.46 20.25 -1.68
C LYS A 25 3.92 19.56 -2.96
N ARG A 26 3.69 18.25 -3.09
CA ARG A 26 4.17 17.40 -4.20
C ARG A 26 3.07 16.96 -5.16
N VAL A 27 1.83 17.39 -4.95
CA VAL A 27 0.69 16.99 -5.80
C VAL A 27 1.00 17.23 -7.28
N ASP A 28 1.51 18.41 -7.64
CA ASP A 28 1.80 18.75 -9.04
C ASP A 28 2.91 17.86 -9.63
N GLU A 29 3.93 17.51 -8.86
CA GLU A 29 4.99 16.58 -9.23
C GLU A 29 4.45 15.17 -9.52
N LEU A 30 3.60 14.63 -8.61
CA LEU A 30 3.00 13.30 -8.78
C LEU A 30 2.11 13.23 -10.03
N TYR A 31 1.32 14.27 -10.29
CA TYR A 31 0.51 14.33 -11.52
C TYR A 31 1.38 14.36 -12.77
N ALA A 32 2.41 15.20 -12.79
CA ALA A 32 3.34 15.26 -13.91
C ALA A 32 4.05 13.93 -14.15
N MET A 33 4.40 13.20 -13.08
CA MET A 33 5.01 11.87 -13.17
C MET A 33 4.07 10.85 -13.80
N VAL A 34 2.80 10.78 -13.36
CA VAL A 34 1.79 9.86 -13.93
C VAL A 34 1.55 10.17 -15.40
N GLU A 35 1.38 11.44 -15.77
CA GLU A 35 1.18 11.86 -17.16
C GLU A 35 2.38 11.47 -18.04
N ASN A 36 3.60 11.70 -17.53
CA ASN A 36 4.82 11.34 -18.25
C ASN A 36 4.92 9.82 -18.46
N PHE A 37 4.61 9.01 -17.44
CA PHE A 37 4.67 7.56 -17.56
C PHE A 37 3.61 7.01 -18.53
N LYS A 38 2.39 7.51 -18.46
CA LYS A 38 1.33 7.17 -19.43
C LYS A 38 1.73 7.57 -20.85
N LYS A 39 2.35 8.74 -21.05
CA LYS A 39 2.80 9.19 -22.35
C LYS A 39 3.94 8.33 -22.92
N GLN A 40 4.87 7.88 -22.08
CA GLN A 40 6.00 7.05 -22.52
C GLN A 40 5.56 5.64 -22.97
N THR A 41 4.57 5.06 -22.31
CA THR A 41 4.15 3.67 -22.57
C THR A 41 2.90 3.57 -23.43
N GLY A 42 2.04 4.57 -23.42
CA GLY A 42 0.68 4.50 -23.98
C GLY A 42 -0.28 3.62 -23.15
N ASN A 43 0.20 3.03 -22.06
CA ASN A 43 -0.58 2.11 -21.23
C ASN A 43 -1.53 2.86 -20.30
N THR A 44 -2.74 2.33 -20.15
CA THR A 44 -3.75 2.87 -19.23
C THR A 44 -3.95 2.01 -18.00
N LYS A 45 -3.55 0.73 -18.04
CA LYS A 45 -3.65 -0.21 -16.92
C LYS A 45 -2.40 -0.16 -16.05
N LEU A 46 -2.58 -0.30 -14.74
CA LEU A 46 -1.52 -0.40 -13.75
C LEU A 46 -1.76 -1.64 -12.88
N SER A 47 -0.76 -2.49 -12.74
CA SER A 47 -0.78 -3.62 -11.84
C SER A 47 0.14 -3.36 -10.64
N VAL A 48 -0.41 -3.39 -9.45
CA VAL A 48 0.35 -3.22 -8.19
C VAL A 48 0.79 -4.58 -7.70
N MET A 49 2.10 -4.77 -7.61
CA MET A 49 2.73 -6.02 -7.16
C MET A 49 3.43 -5.77 -5.83
N GLY A 50 2.86 -6.27 -4.76
CA GLY A 50 3.36 -6.10 -3.39
C GLY A 50 2.48 -6.83 -2.40
N ILE A 51 2.95 -7.00 -1.17
CA ILE A 51 2.21 -7.68 -0.10
C ILE A 51 1.96 -6.75 1.08
N GLY A 52 1.05 -7.17 1.96
CA GLY A 52 0.78 -6.47 3.22
C GLY A 52 0.40 -5.00 3.00
N GLY A 53 1.06 -4.10 3.72
CA GLY A 53 0.78 -2.66 3.66
C GLY A 53 0.95 -2.06 2.26
N SER A 54 1.89 -2.53 1.47
CA SER A 54 2.07 -2.04 0.09
C SER A 54 0.89 -2.36 -0.84
N LYS A 55 0.05 -3.32 -0.49
CA LYS A 55 -1.19 -3.67 -1.20
C LYS A 55 -2.41 -3.12 -0.48
N HIS A 56 -2.61 -3.49 0.79
CA HIS A 56 -3.86 -3.22 1.50
C HIS A 56 -4.12 -1.73 1.71
N THR A 57 -3.08 -0.90 1.86
CA THR A 57 -3.25 0.56 1.91
C THR A 57 -3.74 1.11 0.56
N VAL A 58 -3.22 0.62 -0.55
CA VAL A 58 -3.63 1.07 -1.89
C VAL A 58 -5.05 0.62 -2.21
N GLU A 59 -5.40 -0.65 -1.91
CA GLU A 59 -6.76 -1.17 -2.08
C GLU A 59 -7.77 -0.39 -1.22
N HIS A 60 -7.41 -0.08 0.04
CA HIS A 60 -8.23 0.74 0.92
C HIS A 60 -8.46 2.14 0.32
N MET A 61 -7.39 2.81 -0.09
CA MET A 61 -7.47 4.15 -0.66
C MET A 61 -8.29 4.20 -1.96
N LEU A 62 -8.17 3.20 -2.83
CA LEU A 62 -9.03 3.06 -4.00
C LEU A 62 -10.49 2.86 -3.60
N GLY A 63 -10.75 2.00 -2.61
CA GLY A 63 -12.11 1.70 -2.14
C GLY A 63 -12.84 2.93 -1.63
N ILE A 64 -12.25 3.66 -0.69
CA ILE A 64 -12.87 4.85 -0.09
C ILE A 64 -13.01 6.04 -1.06
N ASN A 65 -12.21 6.08 -2.12
CA ASN A 65 -12.29 7.08 -3.18
C ASN A 65 -13.07 6.60 -4.42
N GLY A 66 -13.84 5.51 -4.30
CA GLY A 66 -14.46 4.80 -5.41
C GLY A 66 -15.33 5.63 -6.36
N LEU A 67 -15.85 6.79 -5.92
CA LEU A 67 -16.58 7.71 -6.79
C LEU A 67 -15.67 8.61 -7.65
N ASN A 68 -14.40 8.73 -7.28
CA ASN A 68 -13.44 9.65 -7.88
C ASN A 68 -12.37 8.93 -8.72
N VAL A 69 -12.40 7.59 -8.76
CA VAL A 69 -11.39 6.76 -9.42
C VAL A 69 -12.00 5.64 -10.26
N ARG A 70 -11.23 5.15 -11.22
CA ARG A 70 -11.58 4.02 -12.07
C ARG A 70 -10.90 2.74 -11.56
N HIS A 71 -11.67 1.83 -11.00
CA HIS A 71 -11.16 0.55 -10.49
C HIS A 71 -10.73 -0.40 -11.61
N ASP A 72 -11.33 -0.30 -12.79
CA ASP A 72 -11.06 -1.17 -13.95
C ASP A 72 -9.66 -1.00 -14.57
N VAL A 73 -8.94 0.05 -14.18
CA VAL A 73 -7.58 0.33 -14.69
C VAL A 73 -6.47 -0.09 -13.72
N VAL A 74 -6.82 -0.55 -12.50
CA VAL A 74 -5.85 -1.01 -11.49
C VAL A 74 -6.14 -2.45 -11.12
N ASP A 75 -5.12 -3.30 -11.16
CA ASP A 75 -5.20 -4.70 -10.69
C ASP A 75 -4.08 -4.96 -9.67
N PHE A 76 -4.21 -6.05 -8.91
CA PHE A 76 -3.29 -6.41 -7.84
C PHE A 76 -2.80 -7.84 -7.99
N TYR A 77 -1.49 -8.04 -7.76
CA TYR A 77 -0.90 -9.35 -7.63
C TYR A 77 0.02 -9.40 -6.40
N SER A 78 -0.23 -10.34 -5.51
CA SER A 78 0.46 -10.42 -4.21
C SER A 78 0.66 -11.85 -3.72
N ASP A 79 0.75 -12.80 -4.64
CA ASP A 79 0.76 -14.23 -4.33
C ASP A 79 1.89 -14.94 -5.06
N VAL A 80 2.27 -16.13 -4.59
CA VAL A 80 3.22 -17.04 -5.25
C VAL A 80 2.52 -18.26 -5.87
N ASP A 81 1.21 -18.40 -5.61
CA ASP A 81 0.41 -19.49 -6.13
C ASP A 81 0.17 -19.34 -7.64
N SER A 82 0.37 -20.42 -8.38
CA SER A 82 0.18 -20.45 -9.82
C SER A 82 -1.27 -20.20 -10.26
N THR A 83 -2.24 -20.61 -9.45
CA THR A 83 -3.66 -20.35 -9.73
C THR A 83 -3.98 -18.86 -9.61
N SER A 84 -3.43 -18.21 -8.60
CA SER A 84 -3.54 -16.77 -8.40
C SER A 84 -2.89 -15.99 -9.56
N LEU A 85 -1.69 -16.41 -9.99
CA LEU A 85 -1.02 -15.84 -11.16
C LEU A 85 -1.87 -15.98 -12.43
N ASN A 86 -2.39 -17.18 -12.70
CA ASN A 86 -3.21 -17.41 -13.89
C ASN A 86 -4.48 -16.58 -13.88
N ARG A 87 -5.14 -16.41 -12.73
CA ARG A 87 -6.31 -15.51 -12.60
C ARG A 87 -5.94 -14.06 -12.86
N PHE A 88 -4.81 -13.60 -12.31
CA PHE A 88 -4.30 -12.27 -12.56
C PHE A 88 -4.05 -12.03 -14.05
N LEU A 89 -3.33 -12.94 -14.72
CA LEU A 89 -3.04 -12.84 -16.15
C LEU A 89 -4.30 -12.88 -17.01
N TYR A 90 -5.29 -13.69 -16.64
CA TYR A 90 -6.57 -13.74 -17.33
C TYR A 90 -7.31 -12.40 -17.28
N ARG A 91 -7.33 -11.74 -16.10
CA ARG A 91 -7.93 -10.39 -15.97
C ARG A 91 -7.13 -9.32 -16.73
N LEU A 92 -5.82 -9.47 -16.74
CA LEU A 92 -4.92 -8.53 -17.41
C LEU A 92 -5.10 -8.54 -18.94
N GLY A 93 -5.30 -9.73 -19.53
CA GLY A 93 -5.38 -9.92 -20.97
C GLY A 93 -4.01 -9.79 -21.63
N ASP A 94 -3.82 -8.78 -22.50
CA ASP A 94 -2.51 -8.53 -23.09
C ASP A 94 -1.57 -7.87 -22.07
N ILE A 95 -0.55 -8.62 -21.64
CA ILE A 95 0.43 -8.20 -20.65
C ILE A 95 1.19 -6.93 -21.11
N THR A 96 1.36 -6.73 -22.42
CA THR A 96 2.05 -5.55 -22.96
C THR A 96 1.21 -4.27 -22.93
N SER A 97 -0.06 -4.34 -22.49
CA SER A 97 -0.96 -3.20 -22.33
C SER A 97 -0.96 -2.60 -20.92
N SER A 98 -0.14 -3.14 -20.02
CA SER A 98 -0.11 -2.74 -18.61
C SER A 98 1.26 -2.29 -18.15
N ASN A 99 1.30 -1.41 -17.17
CA ASN A 99 2.48 -1.13 -16.36
C ASN A 99 2.40 -1.87 -15.04
N PHE A 100 3.55 -2.17 -14.45
CA PHE A 100 3.69 -2.95 -13.22
C PHE A 100 4.44 -2.15 -12.17
N MET A 101 3.78 -1.82 -11.09
CA MET A 101 4.36 -1.15 -9.94
C MET A 101 4.82 -2.18 -8.93
N ILE A 102 6.12 -2.34 -8.76
CA ILE A 102 6.75 -3.33 -7.89
C ILE A 102 7.05 -2.67 -6.55
N ALA A 103 6.32 -3.06 -5.50
CA ALA A 103 6.40 -2.42 -4.19
C ALA A 103 7.09 -3.30 -3.15
N SER A 104 8.33 -2.95 -2.82
CA SER A 104 9.12 -3.59 -1.77
C SER A 104 10.20 -2.65 -1.25
N LYS A 105 10.18 -2.31 0.05
CA LYS A 105 11.11 -1.34 0.63
C LYS A 105 12.57 -1.79 0.47
N SER A 106 12.89 -3.04 0.78
CA SER A 106 14.24 -3.61 0.61
C SER A 106 14.49 -4.20 -0.78
N GLY A 107 13.43 -4.59 -1.48
CA GLY A 107 13.51 -5.39 -2.70
C GLY A 107 13.72 -6.89 -2.47
N SER A 108 13.81 -7.34 -1.21
CA SER A 108 14.08 -8.74 -0.86
C SER A 108 12.84 -9.56 -0.50
N THR A 109 11.65 -8.96 -0.54
CA THR A 109 10.38 -9.67 -0.28
C THR A 109 10.18 -10.75 -1.33
N PHE A 110 10.16 -12.00 -0.90
CA PHE A 110 10.19 -13.18 -1.79
C PHE A 110 9.01 -13.18 -2.77
N GLU A 111 7.79 -12.97 -2.27
CA GLU A 111 6.56 -13.01 -3.05
C GLU A 111 6.56 -11.93 -4.16
N THR A 112 6.99 -10.73 -3.79
CA THR A 112 7.09 -9.61 -4.74
C THR A 112 8.17 -9.86 -5.79
N LYS A 113 9.31 -10.41 -5.38
CA LYS A 113 10.44 -10.70 -6.27
C LYS A 113 10.11 -11.84 -7.24
N ASP A 114 9.52 -12.94 -6.76
CA ASP A 114 9.12 -14.07 -7.60
C ASP A 114 8.06 -13.62 -8.63
N GLY A 115 7.03 -12.91 -8.18
CA GLY A 115 6.00 -12.38 -9.07
C GLY A 115 6.56 -11.45 -10.13
N PHE A 116 7.45 -10.53 -9.75
CA PHE A 116 8.14 -9.64 -10.68
C PHE A 116 8.92 -10.41 -11.75
N LEU A 117 9.76 -11.38 -11.36
CA LEU A 117 10.59 -12.15 -12.30
C LEU A 117 9.73 -12.93 -13.31
N ARG A 118 8.61 -13.50 -12.88
CA ARG A 118 7.67 -14.18 -13.78
C ARG A 118 7.05 -13.23 -14.79
N VAL A 119 6.53 -12.08 -14.33
CA VAL A 119 5.94 -11.08 -15.21
C VAL A 119 6.97 -10.51 -16.18
N GLN A 120 8.21 -10.28 -15.72
CA GLN A 120 9.30 -9.82 -16.59
C GLN A 120 9.59 -10.82 -17.71
N GLN A 121 9.71 -12.12 -17.39
CA GLN A 121 9.95 -13.14 -18.42
C GLN A 121 8.79 -13.20 -19.42
N MET A 122 7.54 -13.13 -18.94
CA MET A 122 6.38 -13.14 -19.83
C MET A 122 6.31 -11.94 -20.74
N LEU A 123 6.72 -10.75 -20.29
CA LEU A 123 6.85 -9.57 -21.14
C LEU A 123 7.92 -9.74 -22.21
N ILE A 124 9.08 -10.28 -21.83
CA ILE A 124 10.17 -10.57 -22.76
C ILE A 124 9.67 -11.55 -23.85
N ASP A 125 9.04 -12.66 -23.45
CA ASP A 125 8.50 -13.67 -24.37
C ASP A 125 7.45 -13.05 -25.30
N ALA A 126 6.58 -12.16 -24.78
CA ALA A 126 5.56 -11.47 -25.58
C ALA A 126 6.18 -10.53 -26.63
N TYR A 127 7.26 -9.82 -26.29
CA TYR A 127 7.96 -8.97 -27.23
C TYR A 127 8.78 -9.76 -28.27
N MET A 128 9.40 -10.88 -27.86
CA MET A 128 10.06 -11.79 -28.79
C MET A 128 9.06 -12.40 -29.78
N ALA A 129 7.87 -12.77 -29.33
CA ALA A 129 6.79 -13.25 -30.19
C ALA A 129 6.31 -12.18 -31.20
N LYS A 130 6.51 -10.89 -30.89
CA LYS A 130 6.29 -9.76 -31.81
C LYS A 130 7.48 -9.47 -32.74
N GLY A 131 8.53 -10.32 -32.71
CA GLY A 131 9.69 -10.26 -33.61
C GLY A 131 10.89 -9.47 -33.10
N GLN A 132 10.91 -9.07 -31.81
CA GLN A 132 12.09 -8.44 -31.22
C GLN A 132 13.17 -9.48 -30.89
N SER A 133 14.44 -9.09 -30.99
CA SER A 133 15.54 -9.87 -30.42
C SER A 133 15.46 -9.89 -28.90
N GLN A 134 16.13 -10.86 -28.25
CA GLN A 134 16.19 -10.96 -26.78
C GLN A 134 16.58 -9.62 -26.13
N ALA A 135 17.64 -8.98 -26.60
CA ALA A 135 18.12 -7.73 -26.03
C ALA A 135 17.15 -6.54 -26.22
N GLU A 136 16.41 -6.51 -27.32
CA GLU A 136 15.36 -5.51 -27.56
C GLU A 136 14.14 -5.78 -26.68
N ALA A 137 13.73 -7.04 -26.55
CA ALA A 137 12.61 -7.48 -25.71
C ALA A 137 12.86 -7.16 -24.23
N GLU A 138 14.07 -7.39 -23.70
CA GLU A 138 14.47 -7.02 -22.35
C GLU A 138 14.35 -5.50 -22.12
N LYS A 139 14.82 -4.69 -23.05
CA LYS A 139 14.69 -3.23 -22.97
C LYS A 139 13.23 -2.78 -23.04
N SER A 140 12.43 -3.42 -23.89
CA SER A 140 11.00 -3.12 -24.00
C SER A 140 10.26 -3.52 -22.72
N ALA A 141 10.51 -4.70 -22.18
CA ALA A 141 9.94 -5.18 -20.91
C ALA A 141 10.28 -4.25 -19.73
N ALA A 142 11.53 -3.77 -19.67
CA ALA A 142 11.97 -2.87 -18.60
C ALA A 142 11.12 -1.57 -18.51
N LYS A 143 10.61 -1.08 -19.64
CA LYS A 143 9.78 0.12 -19.70
C LYS A 143 8.37 -0.05 -19.14
N HIS A 144 7.98 -1.26 -18.75
CA HIS A 144 6.72 -1.51 -18.09
C HIS A 144 6.81 -1.39 -16.56
N PHE A 145 8.01 -1.38 -15.98
CA PHE A 145 8.19 -1.46 -14.53
C PHE A 145 8.42 -0.11 -13.88
N ILE A 146 7.76 0.07 -12.72
CA ILE A 146 7.92 1.20 -11.80
C ILE A 146 8.32 0.61 -10.45
N ALA A 147 9.44 1.05 -9.88
CA ALA A 147 9.84 0.61 -8.55
C ALA A 147 9.22 1.49 -7.47
N VAL A 148 8.73 0.86 -6.39
CA VAL A 148 8.34 1.53 -5.14
C VAL A 148 9.24 0.99 -4.04
N THR A 149 10.22 1.77 -3.60
CA THR A 149 11.30 1.24 -2.77
C THR A 149 12.00 2.33 -1.93
N ASP A 150 12.97 1.93 -1.12
CA ASP A 150 13.82 2.86 -0.37
C ASP A 150 14.65 3.73 -1.34
N ALA A 151 14.73 5.02 -1.05
CA ALA A 151 15.52 5.96 -1.84
C ALA A 151 17.04 5.68 -1.79
N ASN A 152 17.50 4.95 -0.78
CA ASN A 152 18.93 4.61 -0.61
C ASN A 152 19.28 3.34 -1.41
N ASN A 153 20.16 3.52 -2.41
CA ASN A 153 20.66 2.42 -3.25
C ASN A 153 21.34 1.30 -2.46
N GLU A 154 22.00 1.61 -1.35
CA GLU A 154 22.69 0.61 -0.53
C GLU A 154 21.70 -0.29 0.19
N LYS A 155 20.55 0.24 0.57
CA LYS A 155 19.49 -0.48 1.30
C LYS A 155 18.53 -1.24 0.41
N SER A 156 18.33 -0.80 -0.85
CA SER A 156 17.36 -1.40 -1.75
C SER A 156 17.98 -2.12 -2.94
N GLU A 157 17.79 -3.44 -2.99
CA GLU A 157 18.08 -4.26 -4.17
C GLU A 157 17.18 -3.86 -5.35
N LEU A 158 15.89 -3.59 -5.09
CA LEU A 158 14.94 -3.22 -6.12
C LEU A 158 15.33 -1.91 -6.82
N ARG A 159 15.82 -0.92 -6.06
CA ARG A 159 16.31 0.33 -6.65
C ARG A 159 17.52 0.11 -7.56
N ARG A 160 18.49 -0.70 -7.11
CA ARG A 160 19.64 -1.06 -7.97
C ARG A 160 19.19 -1.75 -9.25
N THR A 161 18.24 -2.66 -9.15
CA THR A 161 17.65 -3.37 -10.30
C THR A 161 16.94 -2.41 -11.25
N SER A 162 16.12 -1.50 -10.74
CA SER A 162 15.41 -0.48 -11.53
C SER A 162 16.38 0.39 -12.33
N ILE A 163 17.41 0.91 -11.67
CA ILE A 163 18.42 1.77 -12.31
C ILE A 163 19.23 0.99 -13.36
N ALA A 164 19.71 -0.22 -13.00
CA ALA A 164 20.55 -1.04 -13.90
C ALA A 164 19.80 -1.46 -15.17
N ASN A 165 18.51 -1.77 -15.06
CA ASN A 165 17.68 -2.22 -16.18
C ASN A 165 16.96 -1.07 -16.91
N GLY A 166 17.09 0.15 -16.46
CA GLY A 166 16.46 1.33 -17.07
C GLY A 166 14.93 1.26 -17.06
N TRP A 167 14.35 0.94 -15.91
CA TRP A 167 12.90 0.92 -15.71
C TRP A 167 12.26 2.27 -16.00
N LEU A 168 10.94 2.31 -16.07
CA LEU A 168 10.16 3.51 -16.36
C LEU A 168 10.40 4.62 -15.33
N GLY A 169 10.54 4.25 -14.06
CA GLY A 169 10.89 5.17 -12.97
C GLY A 169 10.77 4.55 -11.58
N ASP A 170 11.05 5.38 -10.60
CA ASP A 170 11.03 5.01 -9.18
C ASP A 170 10.10 5.94 -8.39
N LEU A 171 9.35 5.37 -7.46
CA LEU A 171 8.64 6.03 -6.37
C LEU A 171 9.33 5.65 -5.06
N PHE A 172 9.30 6.54 -4.08
CA PHE A 172 10.00 6.29 -2.83
C PHE A 172 9.04 6.06 -1.68
N ILE A 173 9.38 5.07 -0.85
CA ILE A 173 8.76 4.90 0.45
C ILE A 173 9.45 5.85 1.41
N HIS A 174 8.69 6.76 2.01
CA HIS A 174 9.23 7.74 2.93
C HIS A 174 9.91 7.08 4.14
N ASP A 175 11.01 7.70 4.58
CA ASP A 175 11.68 7.30 5.81
C ASP A 175 10.71 7.39 7.00
N ASP A 176 10.86 6.47 7.96
CA ASP A 176 10.03 6.41 9.16
C ASP A 176 8.52 6.24 8.90
N VAL A 177 8.13 5.73 7.73
CA VAL A 177 6.78 5.27 7.42
C VAL A 177 6.77 3.75 7.32
N GLY A 178 5.95 3.11 8.14
CA GLY A 178 5.69 1.67 8.06
C GLY A 178 4.71 1.35 6.94
N GLY A 179 4.84 0.17 6.30
CA GLY A 179 3.96 -0.22 5.18
C GLY A 179 2.46 -0.10 5.48
N ARG A 180 2.02 -0.51 6.67
CA ARG A 180 0.61 -0.40 7.09
C ARG A 180 0.10 1.03 7.27
N PHE A 181 1.00 2.02 7.39
CA PHE A 181 0.68 3.45 7.54
C PHE A 181 0.94 4.26 6.27
N SER A 182 1.21 3.61 5.15
CA SER A 182 1.61 4.27 3.89
C SER A 182 0.43 4.71 3.00
N ALA A 183 -0.77 4.90 3.57
CA ALA A 183 -1.96 5.29 2.82
C ALA A 183 -1.81 6.63 2.06
N PHE A 184 -1.01 7.54 2.58
CA PHE A 184 -0.67 8.82 1.94
C PHE A 184 0.75 8.84 1.37
N ASP A 185 1.40 7.69 1.22
CA ASP A 185 2.72 7.61 0.60
C ASP A 185 2.64 7.65 -0.94
N ASP A 186 3.74 7.92 -1.60
CA ASP A 186 3.83 8.14 -3.05
C ASP A 186 3.08 7.07 -3.87
N HIS A 187 3.25 5.79 -3.54
CA HIS A 187 2.66 4.71 -4.32
C HIS A 187 1.12 4.66 -4.24
N ALA A 188 0.55 4.98 -3.09
CA ALA A 188 -0.90 5.01 -2.94
C ALA A 188 -1.49 6.20 -3.72
N LEU A 189 -0.92 7.40 -3.54
CA LEU A 189 -1.36 8.60 -4.25
C LEU A 189 -1.14 8.49 -5.76
N PHE A 190 0.01 7.97 -6.20
CA PHE A 190 0.31 7.70 -7.60
C PHE A 190 -0.76 6.78 -8.22
N THR A 191 -1.16 5.73 -7.50
CA THR A 191 -2.18 4.79 -7.98
C THR A 191 -3.55 5.46 -8.11
N LEU A 192 -3.95 6.31 -7.15
CA LEU A 192 -5.19 7.10 -7.24
C LEU A 192 -5.19 8.03 -8.46
N ILE A 193 -4.07 8.73 -8.70
CA ILE A 193 -3.91 9.60 -9.87
C ILE A 193 -3.95 8.78 -11.17
N TRP A 194 -3.28 7.62 -11.18
CA TRP A 194 -3.34 6.69 -12.32
C TRP A 194 -4.77 6.26 -12.63
N ALA A 195 -5.55 5.98 -11.59
CA ALA A 195 -6.95 5.62 -11.67
C ALA A 195 -7.89 6.80 -12.03
N GLY A 196 -7.36 8.01 -12.18
CA GLY A 196 -8.10 9.17 -12.68
C GLY A 196 -8.61 10.14 -11.62
N MET A 197 -8.16 10.04 -10.37
CA MET A 197 -8.48 11.04 -9.34
C MET A 197 -8.11 12.45 -9.83
N SER A 198 -9.00 13.40 -9.65
CA SER A 198 -8.73 14.79 -10.03
C SER A 198 -7.77 15.45 -9.03
N LYS A 199 -6.99 16.41 -9.54
CA LYS A 199 -6.07 17.18 -8.68
C LYS A 199 -6.80 17.93 -7.56
N GLU A 200 -8.03 18.37 -7.82
CA GLU A 200 -8.88 19.02 -6.82
C GLU A 200 -9.28 18.06 -5.70
N ASP A 201 -9.76 16.87 -6.05
CA ASP A 201 -10.15 15.85 -5.06
C ASP A 201 -8.96 15.33 -4.27
N MET A 202 -7.80 15.17 -4.91
CA MET A 202 -6.55 14.83 -4.23
C MET A 202 -6.20 15.89 -3.17
N LYS A 203 -6.26 17.17 -3.52
CA LYS A 203 -5.99 18.26 -2.56
C LYS A 203 -7.01 18.32 -1.44
N LYS A 204 -8.30 18.10 -1.73
CA LYS A 204 -9.35 18.02 -0.69
C LYS A 204 -9.07 16.88 0.29
N MET A 205 -8.78 15.68 -0.22
CA MET A 205 -8.46 14.51 0.60
C MET A 205 -7.25 14.76 1.51
N LEU A 206 -6.16 15.30 0.96
CA LEU A 206 -4.95 15.57 1.73
C LEU A 206 -5.15 16.68 2.77
N ASN A 207 -5.92 17.74 2.46
CA ASN A 207 -6.26 18.77 3.43
C ASN A 207 -7.09 18.21 4.58
N SER A 208 -8.12 17.42 4.31
CA SER A 208 -8.92 16.76 5.35
C SER A 208 -8.10 15.81 6.21
N ALA A 209 -7.17 15.08 5.60
CA ALA A 209 -6.26 14.20 6.34
C ALA A 209 -5.29 14.99 7.23
N GLN A 210 -4.82 16.15 6.77
CA GLN A 210 -4.00 17.06 7.59
C GLN A 210 -4.79 17.60 8.77
N GLU A 211 -6.00 18.09 8.56
CA GLU A 211 -6.88 18.59 9.63
C GLU A 211 -7.10 17.52 10.71
N ILE A 212 -7.39 16.27 10.32
CA ILE A 212 -7.54 15.17 11.26
C ILE A 212 -6.24 14.87 11.99
N SER A 213 -5.09 14.91 11.30
CA SER A 213 -3.78 14.71 11.94
C SER A 213 -3.50 15.78 13.00
N GLU A 214 -3.88 17.04 12.75
CA GLU A 214 -3.76 18.14 13.70
C GLU A 214 -4.68 17.93 14.92
N LEU A 215 -5.95 17.55 14.69
CA LEU A 215 -6.90 17.25 15.76
C LEU A 215 -6.42 16.04 16.60
N ALA A 216 -5.83 15.03 16.00
CA ALA A 216 -5.27 13.87 16.69
C ALA A 216 -4.07 14.22 17.60
N MET A 217 -3.47 15.40 17.44
CA MET A 217 -2.42 15.89 18.34
C MET A 217 -2.96 16.68 19.54
N SER A 218 -4.26 16.97 19.56
CA SER A 218 -4.91 17.69 20.67
C SER A 218 -4.96 16.81 21.92
N GLU A 219 -4.76 17.42 23.10
CA GLU A 219 -5.02 16.81 24.40
C GLU A 219 -6.50 16.99 24.83
N ASP A 220 -7.26 17.79 24.12
CA ASP A 220 -8.68 18.01 24.33
C ASP A 220 -9.49 16.84 23.80
N LEU A 221 -10.18 16.13 24.68
CA LEU A 221 -10.99 14.97 24.32
C LEU A 221 -12.15 15.32 23.39
N ASP A 222 -12.70 16.53 23.49
CA ASP A 222 -13.84 16.93 22.66
C ASP A 222 -13.42 17.08 21.20
N LEU A 223 -12.14 17.36 20.94
CA LEU A 223 -11.58 17.55 19.60
C LEU A 223 -10.86 16.30 19.06
N ASN A 224 -10.49 15.34 19.91
CA ASN A 224 -9.64 14.22 19.53
C ASN A 224 -10.37 12.88 19.68
N ASP A 225 -11.09 12.49 18.63
CA ASP A 225 -11.81 11.21 18.58
C ASP A 225 -10.87 10.00 18.63
N GLY A 226 -9.65 10.10 18.06
CA GLY A 226 -8.65 9.05 18.18
C GLY A 226 -8.20 8.82 19.62
N LEU A 227 -8.10 9.88 20.43
CA LEU A 227 -7.79 9.75 21.85
C LEU A 227 -8.96 9.15 22.64
N LYS A 228 -10.23 9.52 22.31
CA LYS A 228 -11.41 8.87 22.88
C LYS A 228 -11.42 7.37 22.61
N GLU A 229 -11.18 6.99 21.35
CA GLU A 229 -11.10 5.58 20.96
C GLU A 229 -9.96 4.85 21.68
N ALA A 230 -8.79 5.44 21.78
CA ALA A 230 -7.66 4.86 22.49
C ALA A 230 -7.95 4.62 23.98
N ILE A 231 -8.63 5.57 24.66
CA ILE A 231 -9.06 5.44 26.05
C ILE A 231 -10.10 4.31 26.17
N PHE A 232 -11.09 4.28 25.29
CA PHE A 232 -12.10 3.21 25.26
C PHE A 232 -11.46 1.82 25.15
N TRP A 233 -10.51 1.64 24.22
CA TRP A 233 -9.81 0.36 24.05
C TRP A 233 -8.92 0.01 25.23
N ALA A 234 -8.28 0.99 25.85
CA ALA A 234 -7.48 0.77 27.05
C ALA A 234 -8.36 0.31 28.23
N ASP A 235 -9.51 0.96 28.46
CA ASP A 235 -10.46 0.58 29.48
C ASP A 235 -11.07 -0.80 29.22
N ALA A 236 -11.50 -1.09 28.01
CA ALA A 236 -12.01 -2.38 27.60
C ALA A 236 -11.00 -3.50 27.89
N LYS A 237 -9.72 -3.28 27.58
CA LYS A 237 -8.64 -4.23 27.84
C LYS A 237 -8.42 -4.46 29.34
N LEU A 238 -8.44 -3.40 30.15
CA LEU A 238 -8.34 -3.48 31.61
C LEU A 238 -9.51 -4.26 32.24
N ASN A 239 -10.68 -4.22 31.60
CA ASN A 239 -11.89 -4.97 32.01
C ASN A 239 -11.99 -6.38 31.41
N GLY A 240 -10.90 -6.90 30.81
CA GLY A 240 -10.81 -8.27 30.32
C GLY A 240 -11.49 -8.52 28.97
N ILE A 241 -11.81 -7.49 28.20
CA ILE A 241 -12.33 -7.63 26.84
C ILE A 241 -11.15 -7.96 25.91
N GLU A 242 -11.17 -9.18 25.34
CA GLU A 242 -10.06 -9.70 24.53
C GLU A 242 -10.30 -9.62 23.02
N ALA A 243 -11.53 -9.38 22.58
CA ALA A 243 -11.91 -9.34 21.17
C ALA A 243 -12.65 -8.06 20.83
N SER A 244 -12.39 -7.53 19.65
CA SER A 244 -13.16 -6.45 19.03
C SER A 244 -13.78 -6.91 17.72
N VAL A 245 -14.99 -6.46 17.44
CA VAL A 245 -15.67 -6.69 16.16
C VAL A 245 -15.88 -5.36 15.46
N HIS A 246 -15.25 -5.22 14.31
CA HIS A 246 -15.40 -4.04 13.46
C HIS A 246 -16.32 -4.37 12.29
N GLN A 247 -17.45 -3.68 12.22
CA GLN A 247 -18.43 -3.86 11.16
C GLN A 247 -18.42 -2.65 10.22
N TYR A 248 -18.11 -2.90 8.95
CA TYR A 248 -18.13 -1.88 7.90
C TYR A 248 -19.32 -2.08 7.00
N MET A 249 -20.08 -1.02 6.75
CA MET A 249 -21.25 -1.05 5.88
C MET A 249 -20.99 -0.23 4.60
N GLY A 250 -21.18 -0.87 3.46
CA GLY A 250 -20.97 -0.29 2.14
C GLY A 250 -19.74 -0.83 1.41
N SER A 251 -19.88 -1.02 0.09
CA SER A 251 -18.85 -1.61 -0.78
C SER A 251 -17.53 -0.80 -0.79
N MET A 252 -17.59 0.50 -0.53
CA MET A 252 -16.39 1.35 -0.45
C MET A 252 -15.44 0.94 0.68
N PHE A 253 -15.93 0.26 1.71
CA PHE A 253 -15.14 -0.17 2.87
C PHE A 253 -14.69 -1.64 2.79
N GLU A 254 -14.96 -2.36 1.71
CA GLU A 254 -14.61 -3.77 1.59
C GLU A 254 -13.13 -4.01 1.86
N ASN A 255 -12.26 -3.24 1.26
CA ASN A 255 -10.81 -3.36 1.45
C ASN A 255 -10.30 -2.72 2.75
N THR A 256 -11.10 -1.88 3.39
CA THR A 256 -10.77 -1.27 4.69
C THR A 256 -10.59 -2.34 5.78
N VAL A 257 -11.35 -3.42 5.71
CA VAL A 257 -11.28 -4.52 6.69
C VAL A 257 -9.89 -5.14 6.73
N TYR A 258 -9.30 -5.43 5.58
CA TYR A 258 -7.97 -6.04 5.49
C TYR A 258 -6.87 -5.10 5.97
N TRP A 259 -6.94 -3.84 5.54
CA TRP A 259 -6.00 -2.81 5.98
C TRP A 259 -6.09 -2.57 7.49
N HIS A 260 -7.29 -2.42 8.04
CA HIS A 260 -7.52 -2.20 9.46
C HIS A 260 -7.04 -3.40 10.30
N ALA A 261 -7.36 -4.63 9.89
CA ALA A 261 -6.89 -5.83 10.55
C ALA A 261 -5.36 -5.91 10.59
N GLN A 262 -4.68 -5.60 9.48
CA GLN A 262 -3.22 -5.55 9.45
C GLN A 262 -2.67 -4.44 10.36
N MET A 263 -3.24 -3.25 10.29
CA MET A 263 -2.81 -2.10 11.08
C MET A 263 -2.89 -2.39 12.59
N GLN A 264 -4.00 -2.98 13.06
CA GLN A 264 -4.15 -3.34 14.46
C GLN A 264 -3.22 -4.48 14.88
N ASN A 265 -3.22 -5.60 14.13
CA ASN A 265 -2.47 -6.79 14.52
C ASN A 265 -0.97 -6.56 14.57
N GLU A 266 -0.40 -5.90 13.56
CA GLU A 266 1.03 -5.60 13.55
C GLU A 266 1.42 -4.55 14.59
N SER A 267 0.59 -3.53 14.84
CA SER A 267 0.87 -2.48 15.83
C SER A 267 0.83 -3.03 17.24
N VAL A 268 -0.15 -3.89 17.57
CA VAL A 268 -0.24 -4.54 18.88
C VAL A 268 0.94 -5.48 19.11
N LYS A 269 1.33 -6.26 18.09
CA LYS A 269 2.49 -7.14 18.13
C LYS A 269 3.77 -6.39 18.46
N ASP A 270 4.03 -5.31 17.75
CA ASP A 270 5.23 -4.49 17.92
C ASP A 270 5.26 -3.83 19.30
N THR A 271 4.12 -3.35 19.78
CA THR A 271 3.99 -2.76 21.13
C THR A 271 4.25 -3.80 22.23
N LEU A 272 3.68 -4.99 22.11
CA LEU A 272 3.89 -6.06 23.07
C LEU A 272 5.35 -6.52 23.12
N LYS A 273 6.04 -6.59 21.98
CA LYS A 273 7.48 -6.89 21.93
C LYS A 273 8.31 -5.85 22.67
N GLN A 274 7.99 -4.57 22.50
CA GLN A 274 8.76 -3.47 23.08
C GLN A 274 8.50 -3.31 24.59
N VAL A 275 7.24 -3.44 25.01
CA VAL A 275 6.84 -3.15 26.42
C VAL A 275 6.93 -4.38 27.29
N ALA A 276 6.48 -5.54 26.83
CA ALA A 276 6.36 -6.75 27.66
C ALA A 276 7.48 -7.78 27.39
N LYS A 277 8.37 -7.54 26.41
CA LYS A 277 9.41 -8.50 25.99
C LYS A 277 8.86 -9.90 25.67
N VAL A 278 7.65 -9.96 25.14
CA VAL A 278 6.97 -11.22 24.82
C VAL A 278 7.58 -11.83 23.57
N PRO A 279 7.95 -13.13 23.55
CA PRO A 279 8.49 -13.80 22.38
C PRO A 279 7.49 -13.81 21.20
N ASP A 280 7.99 -13.75 19.96
CA ASP A 280 7.18 -13.80 18.73
C ASP A 280 6.19 -14.96 18.67
N ALA A 281 6.58 -16.13 19.15
CA ALA A 281 5.76 -17.33 19.19
C ALA A 281 4.51 -17.21 20.07
N ALA A 282 4.53 -16.35 21.10
CA ALA A 282 3.40 -16.17 22.00
C ALA A 282 2.34 -15.20 21.47
N ILE A 283 2.70 -14.35 20.49
CA ILE A 283 1.81 -13.32 19.94
C ILE A 283 1.11 -13.81 18.65
N SER A 284 1.79 -14.64 17.88
CA SER A 284 1.34 -15.14 16.56
C SER A 284 -0.06 -15.84 16.61
N PRO A 285 -0.38 -16.70 17.57
CA PRO A 285 -1.69 -17.36 17.64
C PRO A 285 -2.86 -16.39 17.90
N LEU A 286 -2.66 -15.34 18.70
CA LEU A 286 -3.69 -14.32 19.00
C LEU A 286 -4.02 -13.50 17.77
N CYS A 287 -3.01 -13.04 17.03
CA CYS A 287 -3.20 -12.29 15.79
C CYS A 287 -3.90 -13.12 14.70
N THR A 288 -3.56 -14.40 14.58
CA THR A 288 -4.18 -15.32 13.60
C THR A 288 -5.64 -15.61 13.93
N THR A 289 -6.01 -15.66 15.20
CA THR A 289 -7.40 -15.91 15.64
C THR A 289 -8.28 -14.70 15.34
N VAL A 290 -7.80 -13.49 15.55
CA VAL A 290 -8.54 -12.25 15.23
C VAL A 290 -8.76 -12.12 13.71
N GLN A 291 -7.75 -12.41 12.89
CA GLN A 291 -7.90 -12.45 11.42
C GLN A 291 -8.94 -13.48 10.97
N LYS A 292 -8.93 -14.69 11.50
CA LYS A 292 -9.93 -15.72 11.18
C LYS A 292 -11.33 -15.32 11.59
N LEU A 293 -11.51 -14.67 12.73
CA LEU A 293 -12.83 -14.22 13.18
C LEU A 293 -13.39 -13.11 12.28
N THR A 294 -12.57 -12.16 11.88
CA THR A 294 -12.94 -11.08 10.97
C THR A 294 -13.35 -11.63 9.59
N LEU A 295 -12.58 -12.57 9.03
CA LEU A 295 -12.90 -13.24 7.75
C LEU A 295 -14.17 -14.08 7.82
N THR A 296 -14.41 -14.80 8.91
CA THR A 296 -15.58 -15.67 9.07
C THR A 296 -16.88 -14.87 9.19
N LEU A 297 -16.84 -13.71 9.86
CA LEU A 297 -18.00 -12.83 9.95
C LEU A 297 -18.34 -12.16 8.60
N GLN A 298 -17.32 -11.83 7.80
CA GLN A 298 -17.50 -11.28 6.47
C GLN A 298 -18.18 -12.26 5.50
N THR A 299 -17.74 -13.53 5.48
CA THR A 299 -18.34 -14.57 4.62
C THR A 299 -19.79 -14.87 4.96
N ASN A 300 -20.19 -14.75 6.21
CA ASN A 300 -21.56 -15.01 6.64
C ASN A 300 -22.53 -13.83 6.40
N LEU A 301 -22.03 -12.61 6.26
CA LEU A 301 -22.86 -11.42 5.97
C LEU A 301 -23.21 -11.27 4.48
N PHE A 302 -22.45 -11.90 3.58
CA PHE A 302 -22.71 -11.88 2.12
C PHE A 302 -23.57 -13.07 1.64
N LEU A 303 -23.97 -14.01 2.51
CA LEU A 303 -24.80 -15.17 2.16
C LEU A 303 -26.28 -15.01 2.57
N HIS A 304 -26.70 -13.85 3.00
CA HIS A 304 -28.08 -13.43 3.27
C HIS A 304 -28.35 -12.07 2.64
#